data_c949ac72a07836cbfcbb3c23b72516a9
#
_entry.id   c949ac72a07836cbfcbb3c23b72516a9
#
_cell.length_a   1.000
_cell.length_b   1.000
_cell.length_c   1.000
_cell.angle_alpha   90.00
_cell.angle_beta   90.00
_cell.angle_gamma   90.00
#
_symmetry.space_group_name_H-M   'P 1'
#
loop_
_entity.id
_entity.type
_entity.pdbx_description
1 polymer ?
#
loop_
_entity_poly.entity_id
_entity_poly.type
_entity_poly.pdbx_seq_one_letter_code
_entity_poly.pdbx_strand_id
1 'polypeptide(L)'
;MNEYRSHKCNELKIKDVDSEVYLSGWVNRKRDHGGLLFIDLRDHYGLTQLVFDPDSNAFAEAEKISSESVIKVSGRVVKRTDDTINSNLPTGEIEIYVEEIEVLSKSEELPLPVFGEPDYPADIRLKYRFLDLRRETLHKNIVMRSKIIQSIRKRMIEKDFLEFQTPIMTASSPEGARDFLIPSRVHPGTFYALPQAPQQFKQILMASGFDNYFQIAPCFRDEDARADRSPGEFYQLDIEMSFVNQEDVFEVVEPILRDLFKEFSPNKMVTENFPKIPYLESMSKYGTDKPDLRNPIEMSDVTEIFIDSGFKIFSDSIKKDNNVKVWAIPAKGGGTRAFCDKMNSWAIKEGQPGLGYIFYKEGLGSGPIAKNIGEDKTQEIKANFNLSDDDSVFFLCGIPKNFMQFASSARDKIGKDLSLIKENSFEFCWIVDFPMYEWDDTNKKIDFSHNPFSTPQGGLESLENKDPLDIKAFQYDIVCNGVELSSGAIRNHR
;
A
#
# COMPACT_ATOMS: atom_id res chain seq x y z
N MET A 1 34.96 -4.86 -20.57
CA MET A 1 34.56 -3.93 -21.63
C MET A 1 34.05 -4.77 -22.78
N ASN A 2 32.95 -4.36 -23.39
CA ASN A 2 32.45 -5.04 -24.59
C ASN A 2 32.53 -4.08 -25.79
N GLU A 3 32.24 -4.57 -26.98
CA GLU A 3 32.32 -3.83 -28.22
C GLU A 3 31.43 -2.56 -28.26
N TYR A 4 30.32 -2.55 -27.50
CA TYR A 4 29.32 -1.48 -27.54
C TYR A 4 29.55 -0.39 -26.51
N ARG A 5 30.17 -0.68 -25.36
CA ARG A 5 30.37 0.32 -24.31
C ARG A 5 31.54 -0.01 -23.38
N SER A 6 32.26 1.02 -23.02
CA SER A 6 33.27 0.98 -21.94
C SER A 6 32.68 1.29 -20.57
N HIS A 7 31.66 2.17 -20.50
CA HIS A 7 30.99 2.67 -19.31
C HIS A 7 29.47 2.70 -19.46
N LYS A 8 28.76 2.74 -18.34
CA LYS A 8 27.32 2.98 -18.28
C LYS A 8 27.05 4.47 -18.23
N CYS A 9 25.85 4.88 -18.67
CA CYS A 9 25.47 6.30 -18.74
C CYS A 9 25.40 7.04 -17.39
N ASN A 10 25.58 6.36 -16.26
CA ASN A 10 25.59 6.97 -14.92
C ASN A 10 26.91 6.76 -14.17
N GLU A 11 27.92 6.23 -14.83
CA GLU A 11 29.13 5.75 -14.17
C GLU A 11 30.26 6.78 -14.19
N LEU A 12 30.30 7.61 -15.22
CA LEU A 12 31.36 8.60 -15.44
C LEU A 12 31.31 9.76 -14.43
N LYS A 13 32.49 10.19 -13.97
CA LYS A 13 32.69 11.23 -12.97
C LYS A 13 33.87 12.14 -13.38
N ILE A 14 34.12 13.20 -12.60
CA ILE A 14 35.24 14.13 -12.82
C ILE A 14 36.61 13.41 -12.92
N LYS A 15 36.80 12.32 -12.20
CA LYS A 15 38.06 11.53 -12.26
C LYS A 15 38.31 10.90 -13.64
N ASP A 16 37.28 10.80 -14.48
CA ASP A 16 37.33 10.20 -15.79
C ASP A 16 37.55 11.23 -16.91
N VAL A 17 37.72 12.52 -16.55
CA VAL A 17 38.03 13.60 -17.50
C VAL A 17 39.29 13.27 -18.30
N ASP A 18 39.30 13.65 -19.57
CA ASP A 18 40.29 13.39 -20.60
C ASP A 18 40.38 11.91 -21.04
N SER A 19 39.60 11.00 -20.50
CA SER A 19 39.53 9.63 -21.00
C SER A 19 38.68 9.51 -22.26
N GLU A 20 39.05 8.59 -23.17
CA GLU A 20 38.22 8.16 -24.28
C GLU A 20 37.25 7.08 -23.82
N VAL A 21 35.98 7.22 -24.20
CA VAL A 21 34.91 6.33 -23.78
C VAL A 21 34.01 5.94 -24.94
N TYR A 22 33.42 4.73 -24.79
CA TYR A 22 32.33 4.25 -25.68
C TYR A 22 31.06 4.14 -24.85
N LEU A 23 29.98 4.77 -25.34
CA LEU A 23 28.66 4.70 -24.75
C LEU A 23 27.64 4.22 -25.76
N SER A 24 26.67 3.39 -25.32
CA SER A 24 25.54 2.99 -26.13
C SER A 24 24.25 3.12 -25.34
N GLY A 25 23.19 3.61 -25.99
CA GLY A 25 21.90 3.85 -25.35
C GLY A 25 20.89 4.43 -26.31
N TRP A 26 19.80 4.88 -25.73
CA TRP A 26 18.69 5.53 -26.41
C TRP A 26 18.83 7.05 -26.35
N VAL A 27 18.53 7.72 -27.45
CA VAL A 27 18.42 9.19 -27.52
C VAL A 27 17.21 9.64 -26.73
N ASN A 28 17.39 10.08 -25.49
CA ASN A 28 16.30 10.49 -24.62
C ASN A 28 15.75 11.88 -24.99
N ARG A 29 16.65 12.84 -25.17
CA ARG A 29 16.32 14.21 -25.56
C ARG A 29 17.40 14.79 -26.45
N LYS A 30 16.98 15.55 -27.45
CA LYS A 30 17.87 16.29 -28.37
C LYS A 30 17.59 17.80 -28.25
N ARG A 31 18.61 18.61 -28.20
CA ARG A 31 18.54 20.07 -28.08
C ARG A 31 19.61 20.73 -28.95
N ASP A 32 19.24 21.76 -29.71
CA ASP A 32 20.16 22.67 -30.38
C ASP A 32 20.28 23.93 -29.54
N HIS A 33 21.49 24.36 -29.23
CA HIS A 33 21.75 25.58 -28.50
C HIS A 33 23.10 26.17 -28.88
N GLY A 34 23.07 27.41 -29.46
CA GLY A 34 24.26 28.12 -29.81
C GLY A 34 25.12 27.46 -30.90
N GLY A 35 24.54 26.65 -31.77
CA GLY A 35 25.23 25.91 -32.83
C GLY A 35 25.79 24.56 -32.40
N LEU A 36 25.79 24.25 -31.10
CA LEU A 36 26.12 22.92 -30.58
C LEU A 36 24.86 22.07 -30.49
N LEU A 37 24.98 20.79 -30.81
CA LEU A 37 23.87 19.83 -30.64
C LEU A 37 24.13 19.00 -29.37
N PHE A 38 23.14 18.97 -28.48
CA PHE A 38 23.17 18.22 -27.24
C PHE A 38 22.22 17.03 -27.33
N ILE A 39 22.70 15.85 -26.94
CA ILE A 39 21.89 14.64 -26.79
C ILE A 39 22.04 14.11 -25.37
N ASP A 40 20.92 13.94 -24.65
CA ASP A 40 20.89 13.17 -23.43
C ASP A 40 20.80 11.68 -23.80
N LEU A 41 21.88 10.93 -23.66
CA LEU A 41 21.92 9.50 -23.92
C LEU A 41 21.47 8.75 -22.67
N ARG A 42 20.50 7.85 -22.81
CA ARG A 42 19.94 7.04 -21.72
C ARG A 42 20.24 5.58 -21.91
N ASP A 43 20.69 4.93 -20.84
CA ASP A 43 20.67 3.47 -20.73
C ASP A 43 19.85 3.02 -19.49
N HIS A 44 19.93 1.74 -19.12
CA HIS A 44 19.28 1.22 -17.91
C HIS A 44 19.74 1.92 -16.63
N TYR A 45 20.96 2.42 -16.59
CA TYR A 45 21.60 2.93 -15.36
C TYR A 45 21.44 4.43 -15.17
N GLY A 46 21.14 5.18 -16.23
CA GLY A 46 20.93 6.62 -16.14
C GLY A 46 21.11 7.39 -17.43
N LEU A 47 21.50 8.65 -17.28
CA LEU A 47 21.67 9.63 -18.35
C LEU A 47 23.08 10.18 -18.36
N THR A 48 23.65 10.39 -19.57
CA THR A 48 24.87 11.17 -19.79
C THR A 48 24.67 12.11 -20.96
N GLN A 49 25.09 13.37 -20.82
CA GLN A 49 25.01 14.36 -21.88
C GLN A 49 26.12 14.17 -22.89
N LEU A 50 25.77 14.12 -24.17
CA LEU A 50 26.65 14.14 -25.31
C LEU A 50 26.62 15.52 -25.94
N VAL A 51 27.79 16.00 -26.41
CA VAL A 51 27.96 17.26 -27.14
C VAL A 51 28.51 16.95 -28.50
N PHE A 52 27.86 17.49 -29.53
CA PHE A 52 28.29 17.40 -30.92
C PHE A 52 28.68 18.78 -31.40
N ASP A 53 29.93 18.93 -31.76
CA ASP A 53 30.47 20.15 -32.36
C ASP A 53 30.11 20.20 -33.85
N PRO A 54 29.68 21.35 -34.41
CA PRO A 54 29.37 21.50 -35.85
C PRO A 54 30.52 21.09 -36.78
N ASP A 55 31.74 21.25 -36.34
CA ASP A 55 32.93 20.87 -37.12
C ASP A 55 33.26 19.36 -37.03
N SER A 56 32.53 18.61 -36.19
CA SER A 56 32.71 17.17 -36.04
C SER A 56 32.00 16.39 -37.17
N ASN A 57 32.61 15.31 -37.63
CA ASN A 57 31.99 14.38 -38.58
C ASN A 57 30.70 13.72 -38.04
N ALA A 58 30.55 13.65 -36.75
CA ALA A 58 29.37 13.07 -36.09
C ALA A 58 28.15 13.99 -36.09
N PHE A 59 28.31 15.29 -36.27
CA PHE A 59 27.23 16.28 -36.19
C PHE A 59 26.11 16.06 -37.20
N ALA A 60 26.48 15.89 -38.47
CA ALA A 60 25.49 15.74 -39.55
C ALA A 60 24.63 14.47 -39.41
N GLU A 61 25.15 13.42 -38.80
CA GLU A 61 24.39 12.19 -38.50
C GLU A 61 23.51 12.41 -37.25
N ALA A 62 24.06 13.03 -36.19
CA ALA A 62 23.34 13.33 -34.96
C ALA A 62 22.13 14.26 -35.16
N GLU A 63 22.24 15.22 -36.12
CA GLU A 63 21.15 16.13 -36.50
C GLU A 63 19.91 15.38 -37.01
N LYS A 64 20.10 14.25 -37.69
CA LYS A 64 19.02 13.48 -38.34
C LYS A 64 18.38 12.45 -37.41
N ILE A 65 18.96 12.23 -36.25
CA ILE A 65 18.49 11.17 -35.31
C ILE A 65 17.23 11.60 -34.59
N SER A 66 16.24 10.71 -34.56
CA SER A 66 15.00 10.86 -33.79
C SER A 66 15.19 10.44 -32.34
N SER A 67 14.36 10.98 -31.42
CA SER A 67 14.28 10.47 -30.04
C SER A 67 13.99 8.97 -30.02
N GLU A 68 14.52 8.28 -29.02
CA GLU A 68 14.45 6.82 -28.83
C GLU A 68 15.15 5.98 -29.92
N SER A 69 15.90 6.60 -30.85
CA SER A 69 16.88 5.86 -31.64
C SER A 69 17.99 5.31 -30.76
N VAL A 70 18.54 4.17 -31.12
CA VAL A 70 19.67 3.55 -30.39
C VAL A 70 20.96 3.92 -31.09
N ILE A 71 21.89 4.49 -30.37
CA ILE A 71 23.18 4.93 -30.87
C ILE A 71 24.33 4.37 -30.05
N LYS A 72 25.47 4.24 -30.69
CA LYS A 72 26.79 4.07 -30.06
C LYS A 72 27.64 5.27 -30.41
N VAL A 73 28.33 5.81 -29.44
CA VAL A 73 29.24 6.95 -29.61
C VAL A 73 30.60 6.64 -29.03
N SER A 74 31.63 7.20 -29.64
CA SER A 74 32.96 7.35 -29.03
C SER A 74 33.25 8.84 -28.84
N GLY A 75 33.97 9.17 -27.79
CA GLY A 75 34.32 10.54 -27.49
C GLY A 75 35.09 10.70 -26.19
N ARG A 76 35.46 11.94 -25.93
CA ARG A 76 36.28 12.33 -24.76
C ARG A 76 35.37 12.87 -23.65
N VAL A 77 35.67 12.46 -22.42
CA VAL A 77 35.02 13.02 -21.22
C VAL A 77 35.61 14.40 -20.93
N VAL A 78 34.74 15.41 -20.82
CA VAL A 78 35.11 16.80 -20.56
C VAL A 78 34.40 17.30 -19.32
N LYS A 79 35.10 18.09 -18.48
CA LYS A 79 34.48 18.76 -17.33
C LYS A 79 33.63 19.93 -17.81
N ARG A 80 32.39 20.03 -17.31
CA ARG A 80 31.55 21.21 -17.56
C ARG A 80 32.08 22.45 -16.85
N THR A 81 31.78 23.60 -17.41
CA THR A 81 32.00 24.88 -16.74
C THR A 81 31.07 25.03 -15.54
N ASP A 82 31.46 25.79 -14.53
CA ASP A 82 30.72 25.89 -13.26
C ASP A 82 29.27 26.38 -13.45
N ASP A 83 29.02 27.20 -14.47
CA ASP A 83 27.69 27.72 -14.85
C ASP A 83 26.82 26.70 -15.65
N THR A 84 27.41 25.65 -16.17
CA THR A 84 26.71 24.58 -16.92
C THR A 84 26.55 23.27 -16.14
N ILE A 85 27.04 23.20 -14.90
CA ILE A 85 26.87 22.03 -14.04
C ILE A 85 25.37 21.78 -13.80
N ASN A 86 24.93 20.53 -14.00
CA ASN A 86 23.56 20.10 -13.75
C ASN A 86 23.47 19.16 -12.54
N SER A 87 23.16 19.71 -11.38
CA SER A 87 23.03 18.97 -10.12
C SER A 87 21.92 17.91 -10.11
N ASN A 88 20.99 17.95 -11.08
CA ASN A 88 19.92 16.96 -11.20
C ASN A 88 20.37 15.67 -11.91
N LEU A 89 21.56 15.66 -12.52
CA LEU A 89 22.12 14.48 -13.15
C LEU A 89 23.33 13.96 -12.35
N PRO A 90 23.43 12.67 -12.07
CA PRO A 90 24.59 12.08 -11.42
C PRO A 90 25.91 12.28 -12.17
N THR A 91 25.81 12.47 -13.49
CA THR A 91 26.94 12.80 -14.40
C THR A 91 26.98 14.30 -14.75
N GLY A 92 26.31 15.14 -14.01
CA GLY A 92 26.08 16.56 -14.34
C GLY A 92 27.31 17.46 -14.29
N GLU A 93 28.43 17.00 -13.76
CA GLU A 93 29.71 17.71 -13.73
C GLU A 93 30.56 17.46 -14.98
N ILE A 94 30.16 16.47 -15.81
CA ILE A 94 30.88 16.10 -17.04
C ILE A 94 29.93 16.05 -18.23
N GLU A 95 30.48 16.05 -19.41
CA GLU A 95 29.82 15.78 -20.69
C GLU A 95 30.80 15.07 -21.63
N ILE A 96 30.26 14.45 -22.68
CA ILE A 96 31.07 13.71 -23.66
C ILE A 96 31.08 14.51 -24.98
N TYR A 97 32.25 14.96 -25.37
CA TYR A 97 32.46 15.51 -26.72
C TYR A 97 32.62 14.33 -27.69
N VAL A 98 31.62 14.19 -28.57
CA VAL A 98 31.52 13.04 -29.45
C VAL A 98 32.41 13.23 -30.70
N GLU A 99 33.23 12.22 -30.95
CA GLU A 99 34.11 12.13 -32.11
C GLU A 99 33.48 11.26 -33.23
N GLU A 100 32.88 10.12 -32.84
CA GLU A 100 32.22 9.22 -33.79
C GLU A 100 30.85 8.80 -33.28
N ILE A 101 29.92 8.55 -34.22
CA ILE A 101 28.59 8.06 -33.95
C ILE A 101 28.23 6.92 -34.91
N GLU A 102 27.62 5.88 -34.37
CA GLU A 102 27.03 4.78 -35.11
C GLU A 102 25.55 4.64 -34.73
N VAL A 103 24.65 4.71 -35.69
CA VAL A 103 23.22 4.49 -35.46
C VAL A 103 22.92 3.00 -35.53
N LEU A 104 22.72 2.39 -34.35
CA LEU A 104 22.44 0.95 -34.24
C LEU A 104 21.00 0.62 -34.64
N SER A 105 20.05 1.54 -34.32
CA SER A 105 18.66 1.39 -34.72
C SER A 105 17.96 2.75 -34.76
N LYS A 106 17.28 3.06 -35.87
CA LYS A 106 16.47 4.27 -36.00
C LYS A 106 15.08 4.05 -35.40
N SER A 107 14.55 5.05 -34.72
CA SER A 107 13.17 5.05 -34.28
C SER A 107 12.29 5.79 -35.28
N GLU A 108 11.05 5.34 -35.43
CA GLU A 108 9.98 6.06 -36.10
C GLU A 108 9.34 7.10 -35.17
N GLU A 109 8.30 7.78 -35.64
CA GLU A 109 7.51 8.69 -34.80
C GLU A 109 6.90 7.93 -33.61
N LEU A 110 7.09 8.48 -32.40
CA LEU A 110 6.68 7.81 -31.16
C LEU A 110 5.18 8.03 -30.92
N PRO A 111 4.39 6.96 -30.78
CA PRO A 111 2.98 7.05 -30.39
C PRO A 111 2.79 7.47 -28.93
N LEU A 112 3.84 7.32 -28.11
CA LEU A 112 3.89 7.65 -26.69
C LEU A 112 5.26 8.25 -26.38
N PRO A 113 5.39 9.58 -26.19
CA PRO A 113 6.62 10.19 -25.72
C PRO A 113 7.06 9.63 -24.37
N VAL A 114 8.34 9.31 -24.27
CA VAL A 114 8.95 8.75 -23.03
C VAL A 114 9.43 9.86 -22.10
N PHE A 115 9.89 10.97 -22.68
CA PHE A 115 10.42 12.11 -21.94
C PHE A 115 9.32 12.98 -21.36
N GLY A 116 9.53 13.50 -20.12
CA GLY A 116 8.67 14.49 -19.49
C GLY A 116 7.46 13.94 -18.75
N GLU A 117 7.33 12.62 -18.62
CA GLU A 117 6.27 11.94 -17.83
C GLU A 117 4.85 12.44 -18.12
N PRO A 118 4.44 12.65 -19.39
CA PRO A 118 3.10 13.09 -19.69
C PRO A 118 2.05 12.05 -19.27
N ASP A 119 0.86 12.52 -18.92
CA ASP A 119 -0.25 11.61 -18.60
C ASP A 119 -0.89 11.07 -19.87
N TYR A 120 -1.06 9.75 -19.92
CA TYR A 120 -1.68 9.04 -21.05
C TYR A 120 -2.76 8.08 -20.56
N PRO A 121 -3.82 7.87 -21.37
CA PRO A 121 -4.82 6.84 -21.10
C PRO A 121 -4.20 5.44 -20.97
N ALA A 122 -4.78 4.63 -20.10
CA ALA A 122 -4.24 3.31 -19.76
C ALA A 122 -4.15 2.37 -20.99
N ASP A 123 -5.08 2.46 -21.93
CA ASP A 123 -5.12 1.67 -23.17
C ASP A 123 -3.90 1.95 -24.08
N ILE A 124 -3.51 3.21 -24.23
CA ILE A 124 -2.31 3.60 -25.00
C ILE A 124 -1.04 3.10 -24.28
N ARG A 125 -0.96 3.28 -22.98
CA ARG A 125 0.17 2.81 -22.14
C ARG A 125 0.31 1.28 -22.21
N LEU A 126 -0.79 0.54 -22.20
CA LEU A 126 -0.78 -0.91 -22.32
C LEU A 126 -0.43 -1.37 -23.74
N LYS A 127 -0.95 -0.70 -24.77
CA LYS A 127 -0.64 -1.02 -26.16
C LYS A 127 0.85 -0.84 -26.52
N TYR A 128 1.45 0.24 -26.01
CA TYR A 128 2.86 0.56 -26.21
C TYR A 128 3.69 0.37 -24.93
N ARG A 129 3.45 -0.73 -24.24
CA ARG A 129 4.01 -1.02 -22.92
C ARG A 129 5.54 -0.93 -22.87
N PHE A 130 6.24 -1.30 -23.94
CA PHE A 130 7.69 -1.21 -24.04
C PHE A 130 8.21 0.24 -24.01
N LEU A 131 7.46 1.21 -24.52
CA LEU A 131 7.77 2.65 -24.37
C LEU A 131 7.41 3.16 -22.97
N ASP A 132 6.24 2.78 -22.46
CA ASP A 132 5.81 3.15 -21.11
C ASP A 132 6.81 2.67 -20.04
N LEU A 133 7.37 1.47 -20.19
CA LEU A 133 8.43 0.93 -19.32
C LEU A 133 9.77 1.68 -19.37
N ARG A 134 10.01 2.49 -20.41
CA ARG A 134 11.19 3.36 -20.50
C ARG A 134 11.03 4.67 -19.71
N ARG A 135 9.80 5.05 -19.36
CA ARG A 135 9.52 6.25 -18.56
C ARG A 135 10.17 6.13 -17.19
N GLU A 136 10.76 7.20 -16.71
CA GLU A 136 11.63 7.20 -15.54
C GLU A 136 10.93 6.65 -14.29
N THR A 137 9.71 7.13 -14.02
CA THR A 137 8.93 6.72 -12.84
C THR A 137 8.61 5.23 -12.88
N LEU A 138 8.14 4.73 -14.03
CA LEU A 138 7.77 3.32 -14.15
C LEU A 138 9.00 2.41 -14.15
N HIS A 139 10.08 2.83 -14.82
CA HIS A 139 11.36 2.12 -14.80
C HIS A 139 11.89 1.98 -13.36
N LYS A 140 11.90 3.07 -12.58
CA LYS A 140 12.29 3.05 -11.17
C LYS A 140 11.43 2.10 -10.34
N ASN A 141 10.11 2.07 -10.58
CA ASN A 141 9.19 1.18 -9.86
C ASN A 141 9.49 -0.30 -10.15
N ILE A 142 9.76 -0.66 -11.41
CA ILE A 142 10.10 -2.05 -11.78
C ILE A 142 11.46 -2.46 -11.17
N VAL A 143 12.45 -1.59 -11.21
CA VAL A 143 13.75 -1.83 -10.57
C VAL A 143 13.61 -1.96 -9.06
N MET A 144 12.82 -1.09 -8.43
CA MET A 144 12.53 -1.15 -7.00
C MET A 144 11.87 -2.47 -6.63
N ARG A 145 10.83 -2.90 -7.35
CA ARG A 145 10.17 -4.19 -7.13
C ARG A 145 11.16 -5.35 -7.18
N SER A 146 12.06 -5.37 -8.18
CA SER A 146 13.09 -6.41 -8.29
C SER A 146 14.01 -6.44 -7.06
N LYS A 147 14.45 -5.27 -6.58
CA LYS A 147 15.29 -5.15 -5.39
C LYS A 147 14.56 -5.56 -4.12
N ILE A 148 13.28 -5.19 -3.97
CA ILE A 148 12.44 -5.60 -2.84
C ILE A 148 12.36 -7.13 -2.78
N ILE A 149 12.06 -7.80 -3.89
CA ILE A 149 11.98 -9.26 -3.96
C ILE A 149 13.33 -9.90 -3.59
N GLN A 150 14.44 -9.34 -4.09
CA GLN A 150 15.77 -9.82 -3.74
C GLN A 150 16.08 -9.67 -2.25
N SER A 151 15.71 -8.52 -1.66
CA SER A 151 15.90 -8.25 -0.23
C SER A 151 15.06 -9.19 0.65
N ILE A 152 13.80 -9.44 0.26
CA ILE A 152 12.94 -10.41 0.93
C ILE A 152 13.58 -11.80 0.93
N ARG A 153 14.00 -12.30 -0.23
CA ARG A 153 14.66 -13.62 -0.34
C ARG A 153 15.87 -13.74 0.57
N LYS A 154 16.72 -12.72 0.55
CA LYS A 154 17.92 -12.69 1.40
C LYS A 154 17.56 -12.83 2.88
N ARG A 155 16.58 -12.04 3.36
CA ARG A 155 16.14 -12.04 4.76
C ARG A 155 15.49 -13.37 5.17
N MET A 156 14.71 -13.98 4.28
CA MET A 156 14.11 -15.29 4.53
C MET A 156 15.18 -16.39 4.64
N ILE A 157 16.15 -16.42 3.73
CA ILE A 157 17.26 -17.39 3.75
C ILE A 157 18.13 -17.21 5.01
N GLU A 158 18.39 -15.96 5.43
CA GLU A 158 19.14 -15.67 6.67
C GLU A 158 18.41 -16.12 7.95
N LYS A 159 17.13 -16.42 7.85
CA LYS A 159 16.30 -16.98 8.93
C LYS A 159 16.01 -18.50 8.75
N ASP A 160 16.83 -19.18 7.98
CA ASP A 160 16.76 -20.63 7.71
C ASP A 160 15.45 -21.09 7.04
N PHE A 161 14.81 -20.22 6.22
CA PHE A 161 13.70 -20.63 5.38
C PHE A 161 14.17 -21.17 4.04
N LEU A 162 13.51 -22.22 3.55
CA LEU A 162 13.72 -22.78 2.22
C LEU A 162 12.73 -22.18 1.23
N GLU A 163 13.23 -21.67 0.10
CA GLU A 163 12.37 -21.21 -1.01
C GLU A 163 11.90 -22.37 -1.86
N PHE A 164 10.60 -22.50 -2.03
CA PHE A 164 9.98 -23.51 -2.88
C PHE A 164 9.32 -22.87 -4.10
N GLN A 165 9.10 -23.69 -5.12
CA GLN A 165 8.25 -23.38 -6.25
C GLN A 165 7.21 -24.50 -6.39
N THR A 166 5.95 -24.12 -6.52
CA THR A 166 4.82 -25.02 -6.62
C THR A 166 4.20 -24.96 -8.02
N PRO A 167 3.48 -26.00 -8.47
CA PRO A 167 2.82 -25.99 -9.76
C PRO A 167 1.82 -24.84 -9.93
N ILE A 168 1.86 -24.19 -11.10
CA ILE A 168 0.93 -23.11 -11.47
C ILE A 168 -0.31 -23.67 -12.16
N MET A 169 -0.17 -24.72 -12.96
CA MET A 169 -1.32 -25.42 -13.54
C MET A 169 -1.75 -26.54 -12.60
N THR A 170 -2.87 -26.36 -11.94
CA THR A 170 -3.35 -27.26 -10.88
C THR A 170 -4.84 -27.59 -11.05
N ALA A 171 -5.42 -28.29 -10.10
CA ALA A 171 -6.85 -28.46 -9.98
C ALA A 171 -7.45 -27.25 -9.22
N SER A 172 -8.77 -27.04 -9.41
CA SER A 172 -9.52 -26.07 -8.62
C SER A 172 -9.41 -26.36 -7.13
N SER A 173 -9.24 -25.30 -6.32
CA SER A 173 -9.21 -25.40 -4.86
C SER A 173 -10.23 -24.43 -4.24
N PRO A 174 -10.95 -24.84 -3.18
CA PRO A 174 -12.01 -24.04 -2.57
C PRO A 174 -11.41 -23.00 -1.61
N GLU A 175 -10.71 -21.97 -2.14
CA GLU A 175 -10.06 -20.94 -1.31
C GLU A 175 -10.86 -19.62 -1.20
N GLY A 176 -12.11 -19.61 -1.67
CA GLY A 176 -13.03 -18.50 -1.50
C GLY A 176 -13.18 -17.55 -2.68
N ALA A 177 -12.14 -17.39 -3.53
CA ALA A 177 -12.24 -16.63 -4.77
C ALA A 177 -12.69 -17.52 -5.95
N ARG A 178 -12.94 -16.91 -7.11
CA ARG A 178 -13.20 -17.66 -8.36
C ARG A 178 -11.89 -18.00 -9.04
N ASP A 179 -11.81 -19.22 -9.60
CA ASP A 179 -10.63 -19.69 -10.32
C ASP A 179 -10.60 -19.19 -11.77
N PHE A 180 -9.41 -18.85 -12.27
CA PHE A 180 -9.17 -18.83 -13.70
C PHE A 180 -9.05 -20.26 -14.24
N LEU A 181 -9.92 -20.66 -15.16
CA LEU A 181 -9.97 -22.00 -15.73
C LEU A 181 -9.29 -22.07 -17.09
N ILE A 182 -8.45 -23.09 -17.30
CA ILE A 182 -7.75 -23.35 -18.55
C ILE A 182 -8.25 -24.67 -19.13
N PRO A 183 -8.92 -24.68 -20.32
CA PRO A 183 -9.38 -25.91 -20.95
C PRO A 183 -8.22 -26.82 -21.31
N SER A 184 -8.35 -28.12 -21.00
CA SER A 184 -7.39 -29.14 -21.43
C SER A 184 -7.59 -29.50 -22.91
N ARG A 185 -6.51 -29.43 -23.71
CA ARG A 185 -6.53 -29.90 -25.11
C ARG A 185 -6.43 -31.43 -25.19
N VAL A 186 -5.81 -32.07 -24.20
CA VAL A 186 -5.56 -33.51 -24.17
C VAL A 186 -6.76 -34.26 -23.63
N HIS A 187 -7.50 -33.70 -22.68
CA HIS A 187 -8.64 -34.30 -22.03
C HIS A 187 -9.88 -33.42 -22.24
N PRO A 188 -10.67 -33.67 -23.33
CA PRO A 188 -11.87 -32.87 -23.62
C PRO A 188 -12.86 -32.85 -22.46
N GLY A 189 -13.41 -31.66 -22.16
CA GLY A 189 -14.39 -31.50 -21.06
C GLY A 189 -13.76 -31.34 -19.68
N THR A 190 -12.43 -31.34 -19.55
CA THR A 190 -11.72 -31.07 -18.29
C THR A 190 -10.97 -29.76 -18.33
N PHE A 191 -10.66 -29.22 -17.16
CA PHE A 191 -9.99 -27.94 -16.98
C PHE A 191 -8.86 -28.05 -15.96
N TYR A 192 -7.81 -27.28 -16.18
CA TYR A 192 -6.87 -26.89 -15.15
C TYR A 192 -7.36 -25.58 -14.52
N ALA A 193 -6.95 -25.32 -13.29
CA ALA A 193 -7.12 -24.02 -12.63
C ALA A 193 -5.77 -23.35 -12.37
N LEU A 194 -5.73 -22.01 -12.40
CA LEU A 194 -4.61 -21.27 -11.86
C LEU A 194 -4.77 -21.14 -10.35
N PRO A 195 -3.68 -21.23 -9.56
CA PRO A 195 -3.77 -21.25 -8.10
C PRO A 195 -4.18 -19.87 -7.55
N GLN A 196 -5.15 -19.85 -6.66
CA GLN A 196 -5.50 -18.66 -5.88
C GLN A 196 -4.45 -18.32 -4.83
N ALA A 197 -3.80 -19.35 -4.29
CA ALA A 197 -2.62 -19.38 -3.43
C ALA A 197 -2.03 -20.81 -3.48
N PRO A 198 -0.78 -21.04 -3.06
CA PRO A 198 -0.17 -22.37 -3.06
C PRO A 198 -0.62 -23.25 -1.87
N GLN A 199 -1.83 -23.08 -1.35
CA GLN A 199 -2.31 -23.60 -0.08
C GLN A 199 -2.19 -25.12 0.04
N GLN A 200 -2.65 -25.88 -0.95
CA GLN A 200 -2.57 -27.35 -0.89
C GLN A 200 -1.13 -27.86 -0.95
N PHE A 201 -0.29 -27.24 -1.77
CA PHE A 201 1.11 -27.63 -1.93
C PHE A 201 1.94 -27.34 -0.69
N LYS A 202 1.77 -26.16 -0.08
CA LYS A 202 2.48 -25.85 1.16
C LYS A 202 2.06 -26.75 2.33
N GLN A 203 0.79 -27.13 2.42
CA GLN A 203 0.33 -28.12 3.41
C GLN A 203 0.99 -29.48 3.20
N ILE A 204 1.12 -29.95 1.96
CA ILE A 204 1.83 -31.19 1.64
C ILE A 204 3.31 -31.10 2.05
N LEU A 205 3.97 -29.98 1.77
CA LEU A 205 5.37 -29.76 2.15
C LEU A 205 5.54 -29.79 3.67
N MET A 206 4.70 -29.08 4.42
CA MET A 206 4.74 -29.09 5.89
C MET A 206 4.46 -30.49 6.44
N ALA A 207 3.46 -31.19 5.93
CA ALA A 207 3.17 -32.59 6.31
C ALA A 207 4.30 -33.57 5.94
N SER A 208 5.15 -33.22 4.99
CA SER A 208 6.33 -34.01 4.59
C SER A 208 7.57 -33.76 5.46
N GLY A 209 7.47 -32.88 6.48
CA GLY A 209 8.53 -32.64 7.45
C GLY A 209 9.46 -31.48 7.11
N PHE A 210 9.06 -30.55 6.27
CA PHE A 210 9.77 -29.29 6.09
C PHE A 210 9.32 -28.30 7.17
N ASP A 211 10.26 -27.71 7.91
CA ASP A 211 9.94 -26.85 9.05
C ASP A 211 9.65 -25.40 8.69
N ASN A 212 10.43 -24.82 7.76
CA ASN A 212 10.35 -23.41 7.37
C ASN A 212 10.25 -23.29 5.85
N TYR A 213 9.08 -23.00 5.38
CA TYR A 213 8.77 -22.82 3.96
C TYR A 213 8.56 -21.34 3.65
N PHE A 214 9.05 -20.86 2.51
CA PHE A 214 8.55 -19.65 1.88
C PHE A 214 8.51 -19.77 0.37
N GLN A 215 7.69 -18.93 -0.25
CA GLN A 215 7.59 -18.79 -1.70
C GLN A 215 7.21 -17.35 -2.06
N ILE A 216 7.79 -16.81 -3.12
CA ILE A 216 7.24 -15.64 -3.80
C ILE A 216 6.23 -16.18 -4.83
N ALA A 217 5.01 -16.42 -4.38
CA ALA A 217 4.00 -17.20 -5.09
C ALA A 217 3.18 -16.33 -6.05
N PRO A 218 3.08 -16.69 -7.34
CA PRO A 218 2.08 -16.11 -8.23
C PRO A 218 0.69 -16.61 -7.83
N CYS A 219 -0.24 -15.68 -7.65
CA CYS A 219 -1.62 -15.94 -7.25
C CYS A 219 -2.58 -15.33 -8.27
N PHE A 220 -3.67 -16.04 -8.55
CA PHE A 220 -4.64 -15.68 -9.57
C PHE A 220 -6.05 -15.75 -8.98
N ARG A 221 -6.84 -14.67 -9.11
CA ARG A 221 -8.22 -14.61 -8.64
C ARG A 221 -9.09 -13.93 -9.68
N ASP A 222 -10.11 -14.62 -10.16
CA ASP A 222 -11.07 -14.10 -11.15
C ASP A 222 -12.16 -13.30 -10.42
N GLU A 223 -11.76 -12.14 -9.94
CA GLU A 223 -12.59 -11.17 -9.23
C GLU A 223 -12.54 -9.83 -9.94
N ASP A 224 -13.46 -8.93 -9.58
CA ASP A 224 -13.47 -7.58 -10.10
C ASP A 224 -12.15 -6.88 -9.76
N ALA A 225 -11.35 -6.61 -10.77
CA ALA A 225 -10.04 -6.00 -10.59
C ALA A 225 -10.15 -4.61 -9.97
N ARG A 226 -9.55 -4.44 -8.80
CA ARG A 226 -9.33 -3.13 -8.20
C ARG A 226 -7.96 -2.64 -8.66
N ALA A 227 -7.96 -1.75 -9.64
CA ALA A 227 -6.75 -1.26 -10.32
C ALA A 227 -5.69 -0.67 -9.35
N ASP A 228 -6.12 -0.22 -8.17
CA ASP A 228 -5.26 0.36 -7.14
C ASP A 228 -4.68 -0.67 -6.15
N ARG A 229 -5.26 -1.89 -6.05
CA ARG A 229 -4.89 -2.84 -4.98
C ARG A 229 -4.77 -4.30 -5.40
N SER A 230 -5.68 -4.79 -6.23
CA SER A 230 -5.81 -6.21 -6.51
C SER A 230 -6.10 -6.46 -7.99
N PRO A 231 -5.06 -6.49 -8.85
CA PRO A 231 -5.20 -7.08 -10.17
C PRO A 231 -5.51 -8.56 -10.02
N GLY A 232 -6.16 -9.16 -11.02
CA GLY A 232 -6.47 -10.59 -11.03
C GLY A 232 -5.26 -11.53 -10.90
N GLU A 233 -4.04 -11.00 -11.12
CA GLU A 233 -2.75 -11.65 -10.91
C GLU A 233 -1.88 -10.80 -9.97
N PHE A 234 -1.35 -11.40 -8.91
CA PHE A 234 -0.45 -10.77 -7.96
C PHE A 234 0.54 -11.77 -7.35
N TYR A 235 1.50 -11.29 -6.58
CA TYR A 235 2.49 -12.12 -5.92
C TYR A 235 2.39 -12.00 -4.40
N GLN A 236 2.43 -13.13 -3.70
CA GLN A 236 2.49 -13.19 -2.25
C GLN A 236 3.88 -13.63 -1.80
N LEU A 237 4.39 -13.02 -0.72
CA LEU A 237 5.34 -13.70 0.14
C LEU A 237 4.52 -14.64 1.02
N ASP A 238 4.55 -15.91 0.70
CA ASP A 238 3.85 -16.97 1.40
C ASP A 238 4.81 -17.70 2.33
N ILE A 239 4.43 -17.88 3.59
CA ILE A 239 5.29 -18.40 4.66
C ILE A 239 4.52 -19.45 5.46
N GLU A 240 5.18 -20.57 5.76
CA GLU A 240 4.69 -21.56 6.74
C GLU A 240 5.82 -21.98 7.68
N MET A 241 5.48 -22.20 8.93
CA MET A 241 6.40 -22.59 10.01
C MET A 241 5.80 -23.75 10.81
N SER A 242 6.64 -24.73 11.18
CA SER A 242 6.26 -25.84 12.06
C SER A 242 6.64 -25.57 13.50
N PHE A 243 5.91 -26.18 14.44
CA PHE A 243 6.21 -26.17 15.89
C PHE A 243 6.28 -24.78 16.53
N VAL A 244 5.45 -23.85 16.04
CA VAL A 244 5.44 -22.45 16.47
C VAL A 244 4.08 -22.03 17.00
N ASN A 245 4.08 -21.02 17.85
CA ASN A 245 2.89 -20.29 18.28
C ASN A 245 2.81 -18.94 17.53
N GLN A 246 1.78 -18.16 17.82
CA GLN A 246 1.53 -16.87 17.18
C GLN A 246 2.67 -15.87 17.37
N GLU A 247 3.26 -15.83 18.56
CA GLU A 247 4.36 -14.91 18.89
C GLU A 247 5.63 -15.24 18.08
N ASP A 248 5.93 -16.51 17.90
CA ASP A 248 7.08 -16.96 17.10
C ASP A 248 6.97 -16.47 15.66
N VAL A 249 5.74 -16.48 15.09
CA VAL A 249 5.49 -15.92 13.75
C VAL A 249 5.73 -14.41 13.72
N PHE A 250 5.29 -13.68 14.75
CA PHE A 250 5.49 -12.23 14.83
C PHE A 250 6.98 -11.88 14.95
N GLU A 251 7.75 -12.61 15.73
CA GLU A 251 9.20 -12.44 15.87
C GLU A 251 9.97 -12.65 14.57
N VAL A 252 9.45 -13.46 13.67
CA VAL A 252 10.04 -13.66 12.35
C VAL A 252 9.63 -12.57 11.38
N VAL A 253 8.32 -12.28 11.27
CA VAL A 253 7.76 -11.45 10.18
C VAL A 253 7.96 -9.96 10.43
N GLU A 254 7.81 -9.50 11.68
CA GLU A 254 7.90 -8.09 12.04
C GLU A 254 9.26 -7.46 11.67
N PRO A 255 10.42 -8.03 12.03
CA PRO A 255 11.71 -7.48 11.63
C PRO A 255 11.91 -7.46 10.11
N ILE A 256 11.40 -8.47 9.39
CA ILE A 256 11.53 -8.53 7.91
C ILE A 256 10.81 -7.33 7.29
N LEU A 257 9.57 -7.08 7.67
CA LEU A 257 8.78 -5.97 7.12
C LEU A 257 9.35 -4.62 7.56
N ARG A 258 9.62 -4.42 8.84
CA ARG A 258 10.20 -3.19 9.37
C ARG A 258 11.47 -2.79 8.64
N ASP A 259 12.40 -3.72 8.52
CA ASP A 259 13.72 -3.44 7.94
C ASP A 259 13.63 -3.28 6.42
N LEU A 260 12.69 -4.00 5.75
CA LEU A 260 12.40 -3.81 4.33
C LEU A 260 11.89 -2.39 4.05
N PHE A 261 10.93 -1.90 4.84
CA PHE A 261 10.39 -0.56 4.67
C PHE A 261 11.43 0.53 4.97
N LYS A 262 12.30 0.34 5.96
CA LYS A 262 13.44 1.23 6.23
C LYS A 262 14.43 1.26 5.07
N GLU A 263 14.75 0.11 4.49
CA GLU A 263 15.69 0.00 3.36
C GLU A 263 15.20 0.75 2.11
N PHE A 264 13.91 0.60 1.77
CA PHE A 264 13.35 1.15 0.54
C PHE A 264 12.65 2.51 0.71
N SER A 265 12.54 3.02 1.93
CA SER A 265 11.92 4.30 2.24
C SER A 265 12.69 5.06 3.33
N PRO A 266 13.99 5.36 3.12
CA PRO A 266 14.87 5.90 4.17
C PRO A 266 14.44 7.28 4.71
N ASN A 267 13.57 7.99 4.01
CA ASN A 267 13.08 9.31 4.40
C ASN A 267 11.76 9.27 5.19
N LYS A 268 11.23 8.07 5.48
CA LYS A 268 10.01 7.89 6.26
C LYS A 268 10.29 7.17 7.57
N MET A 269 9.56 7.56 8.61
CA MET A 269 9.57 6.82 9.87
C MET A 269 8.83 5.49 9.67
N VAL A 270 9.32 4.45 10.34
CA VAL A 270 8.68 3.13 10.35
C VAL A 270 8.50 2.71 11.80
N THR A 271 7.33 2.22 12.16
CA THR A 271 7.03 1.69 13.50
C THR A 271 8.09 0.67 13.92
N GLU A 272 8.69 0.86 15.10
CA GLU A 272 9.75 -0.03 15.60
C GLU A 272 9.19 -1.36 16.12
N ASN A 273 8.15 -1.30 16.93
CA ASN A 273 7.44 -2.46 17.47
C ASN A 273 5.98 -2.35 17.08
N PHE A 274 5.44 -3.33 16.39
CA PHE A 274 4.07 -3.29 15.89
C PHE A 274 3.10 -3.53 17.07
N PRO A 275 2.25 -2.55 17.43
CA PRO A 275 1.26 -2.76 18.47
C PRO A 275 0.29 -3.87 18.07
N LYS A 276 -0.10 -4.69 19.06
CA LYS A 276 -1.11 -5.73 18.91
C LYS A 276 -2.44 -5.18 19.36
N ILE A 277 -3.39 -5.07 18.44
CA ILE A 277 -4.71 -4.51 18.70
C ILE A 277 -5.73 -5.64 18.51
N PRO A 278 -6.48 -6.01 19.56
CA PRO A 278 -7.57 -6.96 19.43
C PRO A 278 -8.62 -6.49 18.42
N TYR A 279 -9.16 -7.40 17.61
CA TYR A 279 -10.15 -7.10 16.59
C TYR A 279 -11.31 -6.23 17.10
N LEU A 280 -11.92 -6.61 18.22
CA LEU A 280 -13.03 -5.84 18.81
C LEU A 280 -12.61 -4.42 19.23
N GLU A 281 -11.39 -4.26 19.71
CA GLU A 281 -10.84 -2.95 20.06
C GLU A 281 -10.64 -2.10 18.79
N SER A 282 -10.10 -2.68 17.74
CA SER A 282 -9.94 -1.99 16.45
C SER A 282 -11.28 -1.53 15.90
N MET A 283 -12.29 -2.40 15.94
CA MET A 283 -13.63 -2.07 15.49
C MET A 283 -14.26 -0.95 16.32
N SER A 284 -14.07 -0.94 17.64
CA SER A 284 -14.65 0.09 18.53
C SER A 284 -13.93 1.44 18.42
N LYS A 285 -12.59 1.44 18.33
CA LYS A 285 -11.78 2.66 18.29
C LYS A 285 -11.68 3.30 16.92
N TYR A 286 -11.64 2.48 15.87
CA TYR A 286 -11.34 2.95 14.49
C TYR A 286 -12.47 2.64 13.49
N GLY A 287 -13.43 1.80 13.86
CA GLY A 287 -14.55 1.38 13.00
C GLY A 287 -14.14 0.45 11.86
N THR A 288 -12.96 -0.17 11.96
CA THR A 288 -12.39 -1.03 10.92
C THR A 288 -11.36 -1.99 11.51
N ASP A 289 -11.20 -3.14 10.89
CA ASP A 289 -10.11 -4.09 11.11
C ASP A 289 -8.78 -3.68 10.41
N LYS A 290 -8.80 -2.59 9.66
CA LYS A 290 -7.64 -2.05 8.92
C LYS A 290 -7.40 -0.57 9.28
N PRO A 291 -7.04 -0.26 10.55
CA PRO A 291 -6.91 1.13 10.99
C PRO A 291 -5.70 1.83 10.38
N ASP A 292 -5.89 3.08 9.97
CA ASP A 292 -4.76 3.97 9.71
C ASP A 292 -4.33 4.66 11.00
N LEU A 293 -3.23 4.17 11.61
CA LEU A 293 -2.71 4.69 12.88
C LEU A 293 -1.95 6.03 12.71
N ARG A 294 -1.74 6.50 11.48
CA ARG A 294 -1.27 7.87 11.24
C ARG A 294 -2.30 8.90 11.66
N ASN A 295 -3.58 8.52 11.63
CA ASN A 295 -4.68 9.33 12.12
C ASN A 295 -4.82 9.12 13.64
N PRO A 296 -4.56 10.14 14.49
CA PRO A 296 -4.55 9.98 15.94
C PRO A 296 -5.96 9.91 16.56
N ILE A 297 -7.02 10.01 15.78
CA ILE A 297 -8.38 10.00 16.29
C ILE A 297 -8.76 8.60 16.74
N GLU A 298 -9.15 8.44 17.99
CA GLU A 298 -9.79 7.24 18.55
C GLU A 298 -11.23 7.57 18.92
N MET A 299 -12.17 6.73 18.49
CA MET A 299 -13.57 6.82 18.84
C MET A 299 -13.84 6.16 20.21
N SER A 300 -14.91 6.50 20.86
CA SER A 300 -15.36 5.87 22.09
C SER A 300 -16.86 5.75 22.18
N ASP A 301 -17.34 4.70 22.85
CA ASP A 301 -18.73 4.55 23.23
C ASP A 301 -19.05 5.51 24.41
N VAL A 302 -20.01 6.40 24.18
CA VAL A 302 -20.49 7.37 25.18
C VAL A 302 -21.98 7.20 25.45
N THR A 303 -22.51 6.01 25.23
CA THR A 303 -23.93 5.68 25.38
C THR A 303 -24.47 6.07 26.74
N GLU A 304 -23.73 5.78 27.81
CA GLU A 304 -24.13 6.06 29.20
C GLU A 304 -24.45 7.54 29.45
N ILE A 305 -23.72 8.45 28.78
CA ILE A 305 -23.95 9.91 28.89
C ILE A 305 -25.34 10.29 28.34
N PHE A 306 -25.83 9.52 27.36
CA PHE A 306 -27.06 9.84 26.63
C PHE A 306 -28.30 9.11 27.11
N ILE A 307 -28.23 8.05 27.93
CA ILE A 307 -29.36 7.23 28.37
C ILE A 307 -30.48 8.11 28.96
N ASP A 308 -30.14 9.00 29.89
CA ASP A 308 -31.09 9.91 30.55
C ASP A 308 -30.81 11.38 30.20
N SER A 309 -30.40 11.64 28.98
CA SER A 309 -30.17 13.00 28.49
C SER A 309 -31.45 13.64 27.94
N GLY A 310 -31.49 14.97 27.94
CA GLY A 310 -32.56 15.73 27.29
C GLY A 310 -32.53 15.66 25.76
N PHE A 311 -31.49 15.05 25.16
CA PHE A 311 -31.43 14.85 23.72
C PHE A 311 -32.22 13.60 23.30
N LYS A 312 -33.54 13.81 23.17
CA LYS A 312 -34.53 12.72 22.99
C LYS A 312 -34.22 11.79 21.82
N ILE A 313 -33.67 12.30 20.72
CA ILE A 313 -33.37 11.47 19.55
C ILE A 313 -32.45 10.28 19.93
N PHE A 314 -31.46 10.51 20.78
CA PHE A 314 -30.54 9.45 21.21
C PHE A 314 -31.13 8.65 22.40
N SER A 315 -31.62 9.34 23.43
CA SER A 315 -32.14 8.66 24.63
C SER A 315 -33.34 7.75 24.32
N ASP A 316 -34.23 8.16 23.44
CA ASP A 316 -35.38 7.34 23.04
C ASP A 316 -34.96 6.14 22.17
N SER A 317 -33.96 6.31 21.32
CA SER A 317 -33.40 5.21 20.53
C SER A 317 -32.73 4.14 21.39
N ILE A 318 -31.93 4.56 22.38
CA ILE A 318 -31.26 3.66 23.35
C ILE A 318 -32.31 2.90 24.15
N LYS A 319 -33.41 3.59 24.64
CA LYS A 319 -34.46 2.95 25.40
C LYS A 319 -35.31 1.95 24.62
N LYS A 320 -35.40 2.11 23.30
CA LYS A 320 -36.13 1.18 22.41
C LYS A 320 -35.39 -0.10 22.13
N ASP A 321 -34.05 -0.06 22.02
CA ASP A 321 -33.23 -1.20 21.68
C ASP A 321 -31.88 -1.09 22.41
N ASN A 322 -31.58 -2.05 23.27
CA ASN A 322 -30.35 -2.13 24.05
C ASN A 322 -29.08 -2.30 23.19
N ASN A 323 -29.23 -2.67 21.93
CA ASN A 323 -28.10 -2.79 20.98
C ASN A 323 -27.72 -1.44 20.37
N VAL A 324 -28.55 -0.40 20.56
CA VAL A 324 -28.23 0.95 20.09
C VAL A 324 -27.15 1.56 20.98
N LYS A 325 -26.11 2.09 20.35
CA LYS A 325 -24.97 2.76 20.97
C LYS A 325 -24.82 4.18 20.45
N VAL A 326 -24.15 5.01 21.23
CA VAL A 326 -23.72 6.35 20.81
C VAL A 326 -22.19 6.38 20.82
N TRP A 327 -21.61 6.56 19.66
CA TRP A 327 -20.16 6.71 19.52
C TRP A 327 -19.78 8.15 19.28
N ALA A 328 -18.68 8.57 19.91
CA ALA A 328 -18.11 9.90 19.81
C ALA A 328 -16.80 9.86 19.01
N ILE A 329 -16.63 10.82 18.11
CA ILE A 329 -15.43 11.03 17.28
C ILE A 329 -14.84 12.39 17.65
N PRO A 330 -13.74 12.45 18.43
CA PRO A 330 -13.12 13.73 18.79
C PRO A 330 -12.41 14.36 17.59
N ALA A 331 -12.45 15.69 17.51
CA ALA A 331 -11.85 16.45 16.42
C ALA A 331 -11.08 17.66 16.98
N LYS A 332 -9.81 17.42 17.30
CA LYS A 332 -8.90 18.46 17.81
C LYS A 332 -8.61 19.49 16.73
N GLY A 333 -8.81 20.77 17.03
CA GLY A 333 -8.71 21.87 16.09
C GLY A 333 -9.96 22.06 15.19
N GLY A 334 -11.02 21.24 15.39
CA GLY A 334 -12.27 21.30 14.61
C GLY A 334 -13.39 22.14 15.26
N GLY A 335 -13.10 22.99 16.23
CA GLY A 335 -14.07 23.69 17.07
C GLY A 335 -14.82 24.86 16.42
N THR A 336 -14.73 25.03 15.12
CA THR A 336 -15.51 26.08 14.44
C THR A 336 -16.90 25.54 14.02
N ARG A 337 -17.93 26.37 14.21
CA ARG A 337 -19.29 26.01 13.75
C ARG A 337 -19.32 25.69 12.26
N ALA A 338 -18.58 26.45 11.45
CA ALA A 338 -18.51 26.21 10.00
C ALA A 338 -17.97 24.83 9.65
N PHE A 339 -16.93 24.36 10.36
CA PHE A 339 -16.38 23.01 10.18
C PHE A 339 -17.41 21.94 10.59
N CYS A 340 -18.06 22.11 11.75
CA CYS A 340 -19.07 21.18 12.22
C CYS A 340 -20.26 21.07 11.26
N ASP A 341 -20.77 22.21 10.76
CA ASP A 341 -21.85 22.24 9.78
C ASP A 341 -21.45 21.62 8.44
N LYS A 342 -20.19 21.81 7.99
CA LYS A 342 -19.62 21.14 6.82
C LYS A 342 -19.60 19.62 6.97
N MET A 343 -19.15 19.12 8.12
CA MET A 343 -19.11 17.67 8.42
C MET A 343 -20.51 17.06 8.49
N ASN A 344 -21.47 17.74 9.13
CA ASN A 344 -22.86 17.30 9.16
C ASN A 344 -23.47 17.26 7.74
N SER A 345 -23.22 18.28 6.93
CA SER A 345 -23.68 18.34 5.54
C SER A 345 -23.08 17.24 4.67
N TRP A 346 -21.82 16.89 4.90
CA TRP A 346 -21.18 15.76 4.25
C TRP A 346 -21.84 14.45 4.65
N ALA A 347 -22.07 14.21 5.94
CA ALA A 347 -22.73 13.00 6.43
C ALA A 347 -24.11 12.78 5.78
N ILE A 348 -24.89 13.85 5.62
CA ILE A 348 -26.20 13.78 4.94
C ILE A 348 -26.04 13.37 3.47
N LYS A 349 -25.01 13.88 2.77
CA LYS A 349 -24.70 13.48 1.38
C LYS A 349 -24.29 12.01 1.25
N GLU A 350 -23.64 11.48 2.28
CA GLU A 350 -23.28 10.05 2.38
C GLU A 350 -24.47 9.16 2.83
N GLY A 351 -25.70 9.71 2.88
CA GLY A 351 -26.90 8.96 3.19
C GLY A 351 -27.18 8.76 4.69
N GLN A 352 -26.46 9.47 5.56
CA GLN A 352 -26.71 9.42 6.99
C GLN A 352 -27.79 10.44 7.40
N PRO A 353 -28.53 10.22 8.50
CA PRO A 353 -29.51 11.19 9.00
C PRO A 353 -28.88 12.51 9.45
N GLY A 354 -27.56 12.50 9.67
CA GLY A 354 -26.75 13.63 10.10
C GLY A 354 -25.59 13.17 10.98
N LEU A 355 -24.69 14.11 11.28
CA LEU A 355 -23.60 13.92 12.23
C LEU A 355 -23.72 14.97 13.32
N GLY A 356 -24.31 14.58 14.46
CA GLY A 356 -24.50 15.46 15.61
C GLY A 356 -23.14 15.92 16.15
N TYR A 357 -23.09 17.12 16.73
CA TYR A 357 -21.81 17.65 17.20
C TYR A 357 -21.93 18.55 18.43
N ILE A 358 -20.82 18.68 19.16
CA ILE A 358 -20.53 19.70 20.15
C ILE A 358 -19.18 20.33 19.77
N PHE A 359 -19.08 21.66 19.80
CA PHE A 359 -17.80 22.37 19.72
C PHE A 359 -17.60 23.22 20.97
N TYR A 360 -16.32 23.42 21.37
CA TYR A 360 -15.96 24.10 22.61
C TYR A 360 -15.35 25.46 22.31
N LYS A 361 -15.84 26.48 23.06
CA LYS A 361 -15.36 27.84 22.99
C LYS A 361 -15.51 28.52 24.36
N GLU A 362 -14.48 29.23 24.83
CA GLU A 362 -14.49 29.93 26.12
C GLU A 362 -14.89 29.02 27.30
N GLY A 363 -14.40 27.78 27.26
CA GLY A 363 -14.68 26.76 28.29
C GLY A 363 -16.03 26.04 28.13
N LEU A 364 -16.94 26.57 27.32
CA LEU A 364 -18.32 26.07 27.20
C LEU A 364 -18.53 25.25 25.92
N GLY A 365 -19.32 24.19 26.03
CA GLY A 365 -19.77 23.40 24.89
C GLY A 365 -20.99 24.03 24.21
N SER A 366 -20.97 24.10 22.89
CA SER A 366 -22.01 24.69 22.06
C SER A 366 -22.39 23.74 20.93
N GLY A 367 -23.59 23.92 20.38
CA GLY A 367 -24.09 23.12 19.26
C GLY A 367 -25.47 22.49 19.54
N PRO A 368 -26.01 21.72 18.56
CA PRO A 368 -27.33 21.15 18.66
C PRO A 368 -27.52 20.18 19.84
N ILE A 369 -26.47 19.41 20.17
CA ILE A 369 -26.48 18.40 21.23
C ILE A 369 -26.28 19.07 22.60
N ALA A 370 -25.30 19.97 22.72
CA ALA A 370 -24.90 20.60 23.99
C ALA A 370 -26.10 21.26 24.71
N LYS A 371 -26.96 21.96 23.96
CA LYS A 371 -28.16 22.62 24.51
C LYS A 371 -29.13 21.67 25.20
N ASN A 372 -29.17 20.42 24.77
CA ASN A 372 -30.15 19.44 25.21
C ASN A 372 -29.63 18.48 26.31
N ILE A 373 -28.31 18.27 26.38
CA ILE A 373 -27.72 17.35 27.38
C ILE A 373 -27.32 18.05 28.70
N GLY A 374 -27.21 19.39 28.67
CA GLY A 374 -26.80 20.20 29.81
C GLY A 374 -25.28 20.35 29.94
N GLU A 375 -24.86 21.31 30.75
CA GLU A 375 -23.44 21.69 30.91
C GLU A 375 -22.61 20.58 31.54
N ASP A 376 -23.10 19.92 32.59
CA ASP A 376 -22.40 18.85 33.30
C ASP A 376 -21.96 17.72 32.36
N LYS A 377 -22.90 17.20 31.56
CA LYS A 377 -22.63 16.15 30.57
C LYS A 377 -21.73 16.62 29.43
N THR A 378 -21.84 17.87 29.06
CA THR A 378 -20.97 18.49 28.04
C THR A 378 -19.53 18.61 28.54
N GLN A 379 -19.32 18.96 29.81
CA GLN A 379 -17.99 18.98 30.45
C GLN A 379 -17.43 17.57 30.67
N GLU A 380 -18.27 16.60 31.01
CA GLU A 380 -17.87 15.19 31.09
C GLU A 380 -17.30 14.70 29.74
N ILE A 381 -17.96 14.98 28.62
CA ILE A 381 -17.46 14.65 27.28
C ILE A 381 -16.13 15.37 27.02
N LYS A 382 -16.02 16.66 27.35
CA LYS A 382 -14.78 17.43 27.20
C LYS A 382 -13.62 16.77 27.93
N ALA A 383 -13.85 16.33 29.16
CA ALA A 383 -12.86 15.67 30.00
C ALA A 383 -12.47 14.28 29.45
N ASN A 384 -13.45 13.45 29.07
CA ASN A 384 -13.22 12.09 28.56
C ASN A 384 -12.31 12.06 27.33
N PHE A 385 -12.42 13.07 26.45
CA PHE A 385 -11.59 13.17 25.25
C PHE A 385 -10.42 14.16 25.38
N ASN A 386 -10.21 14.73 26.56
CA ASN A 386 -9.17 15.76 26.79
C ASN A 386 -9.23 16.86 25.71
N LEU A 387 -10.45 17.44 25.53
CA LEU A 387 -10.69 18.50 24.54
C LEU A 387 -10.39 19.87 25.14
N SER A 388 -9.88 20.74 24.30
CA SER A 388 -9.60 22.15 24.61
C SER A 388 -10.65 23.05 23.95
N ASP A 389 -10.56 24.35 24.14
CA ASP A 389 -11.27 25.31 23.31
C ASP A 389 -10.73 25.20 21.89
N ASP A 390 -11.57 25.48 20.89
CA ASP A 390 -11.35 25.25 19.48
C ASP A 390 -11.32 23.77 19.04
N ASP A 391 -11.73 22.83 19.92
CA ASP A 391 -11.98 21.43 19.59
C ASP A 391 -13.48 21.15 19.41
N SER A 392 -13.79 20.04 18.77
CA SER A 392 -15.15 19.54 18.65
C SER A 392 -15.22 18.02 18.82
N VAL A 393 -16.43 17.50 18.96
CA VAL A 393 -16.72 16.07 18.99
C VAL A 393 -17.99 15.82 18.19
N PHE A 394 -17.97 14.77 17.37
CA PHE A 394 -19.10 14.33 16.56
C PHE A 394 -19.70 13.05 17.11
N PHE A 395 -20.98 12.83 16.87
CA PHE A 395 -21.70 11.69 17.45
C PHE A 395 -22.50 10.93 16.39
N LEU A 396 -22.45 9.61 16.51
CA LEU A 396 -23.27 8.66 15.77
C LEU A 396 -24.10 7.84 16.74
N CYS A 397 -25.39 7.62 16.42
CA CYS A 397 -26.31 6.84 17.24
C CYS A 397 -26.98 5.78 16.38
N GLY A 398 -26.97 4.54 16.82
CA GLY A 398 -27.59 3.40 16.16
C GLY A 398 -27.00 2.07 16.59
N ILE A 399 -27.35 1.01 15.89
CA ILE A 399 -26.69 -0.30 16.04
C ILE A 399 -25.29 -0.20 15.41
N PRO A 400 -24.19 -0.47 16.13
CA PRO A 400 -22.82 -0.28 15.64
C PRO A 400 -22.56 -0.92 14.28
N LYS A 401 -23.00 -2.16 14.05
CA LYS A 401 -22.85 -2.87 12.78
C LYS A 401 -23.35 -2.04 11.57
N ASN A 402 -24.37 -1.20 11.74
CA ASN A 402 -24.98 -0.42 10.65
C ASN A 402 -24.24 0.89 10.34
N PHE A 403 -23.54 1.49 11.33
CA PHE A 403 -22.88 2.78 11.14
C PHE A 403 -21.34 2.73 11.19
N MET A 404 -20.78 1.59 11.57
CA MET A 404 -19.34 1.43 11.83
C MET A 404 -18.47 1.83 10.61
N GLN A 405 -18.85 1.39 9.42
CA GLN A 405 -18.15 1.76 8.18
C GLN A 405 -18.19 3.27 7.94
N PHE A 406 -19.34 3.91 8.20
CA PHE A 406 -19.44 5.35 8.10
C PHE A 406 -18.63 6.06 9.19
N ALA A 407 -18.61 5.53 10.42
CA ALA A 407 -17.80 6.06 11.53
C ALA A 407 -16.31 6.09 11.16
N SER A 408 -15.81 5.00 10.58
CA SER A 408 -14.44 4.94 10.04
C SER A 408 -14.21 6.00 8.96
N SER A 409 -15.11 6.13 8.00
CA SER A 409 -15.02 7.15 6.94
C SER A 409 -15.05 8.58 7.50
N ALA A 410 -15.87 8.82 8.52
CA ALA A 410 -15.94 10.12 9.19
C ALA A 410 -14.64 10.44 9.96
N ARG A 411 -14.10 9.46 10.68
CA ARG A 411 -12.80 9.56 11.33
C ARG A 411 -11.69 9.96 10.35
N ASP A 412 -11.62 9.27 9.20
CA ASP A 412 -10.61 9.54 8.18
C ASP A 412 -10.79 10.91 7.53
N LYS A 413 -12.03 11.29 7.26
CA LYS A 413 -12.34 12.61 6.71
C LYS A 413 -11.99 13.74 7.67
N ILE A 414 -12.33 13.60 8.95
CA ILE A 414 -11.95 14.57 9.99
C ILE A 414 -10.42 14.69 10.07
N GLY A 415 -9.72 13.56 10.13
CA GLY A 415 -8.26 13.53 10.18
C GLY A 415 -7.60 14.22 8.97
N LYS A 416 -8.12 14.01 7.77
CA LYS A 416 -7.67 14.67 6.53
C LYS A 416 -7.98 16.17 6.53
N ASP A 417 -9.23 16.53 6.80
CA ASP A 417 -9.68 17.93 6.72
C ASP A 417 -8.99 18.83 7.77
N LEU A 418 -8.57 18.24 8.89
CA LEU A 418 -7.82 18.94 9.97
C LEU A 418 -6.31 18.73 9.89
N SER A 419 -5.79 18.06 8.84
CA SER A 419 -4.36 17.78 8.64
C SER A 419 -3.69 17.08 9.85
N LEU A 420 -4.40 16.16 10.49
CA LEU A 420 -3.92 15.42 11.66
C LEU A 420 -3.08 14.19 11.28
N ILE A 421 -3.13 13.76 10.03
CA ILE A 421 -2.48 12.54 9.55
C ILE A 421 -0.97 12.75 9.44
N LYS A 422 -0.18 11.86 10.03
CA LYS A 422 1.28 11.84 9.91
C LYS A 422 1.69 11.34 8.53
N GLU A 423 1.97 12.23 7.58
CA GLU A 423 2.22 11.88 6.18
C GLU A 423 3.54 11.11 5.95
N ASN A 424 4.57 11.38 6.75
CA ASN A 424 5.92 10.83 6.55
C ASN A 424 6.21 9.59 7.43
N SER A 425 5.20 8.74 7.66
CA SER A 425 5.39 7.51 8.42
C SER A 425 4.68 6.31 7.80
N PHE A 426 5.21 5.14 8.10
CA PHE A 426 4.56 3.85 7.97
C PHE A 426 4.23 3.35 9.37
N GLU A 427 2.96 3.45 9.72
CA GLU A 427 2.45 3.01 11.02
C GLU A 427 1.85 1.62 10.89
N PHE A 428 2.56 0.64 11.45
CA PHE A 428 2.17 -0.76 11.43
C PHE A 428 1.43 -1.15 12.70
N CYS A 429 0.53 -2.12 12.57
CA CYS A 429 -0.02 -2.86 13.72
C CYS A 429 -0.35 -4.30 13.32
N TRP A 430 -0.44 -5.16 14.34
CA TRP A 430 -1.10 -6.45 14.27
C TRP A 430 -2.55 -6.29 14.70
N ILE A 431 -3.47 -6.82 13.94
CA ILE A 431 -4.84 -7.06 14.40
C ILE A 431 -4.90 -8.51 14.80
N VAL A 432 -5.32 -8.78 16.02
CA VAL A 432 -5.31 -10.12 16.64
C VAL A 432 -6.68 -10.45 17.23
N ASP A 433 -6.85 -11.67 17.72
CA ASP A 433 -8.07 -12.10 18.42
C ASP A 433 -9.34 -11.94 17.58
N PHE A 434 -9.28 -12.31 16.33
CA PHE A 434 -10.44 -12.31 15.45
C PHE A 434 -11.53 -13.27 16.00
N PRO A 435 -12.83 -12.95 15.83
CA PRO A 435 -13.89 -13.92 16.09
C PRO A 435 -13.74 -15.12 15.15
N MET A 436 -13.90 -16.32 15.69
CA MET A 436 -13.85 -17.54 14.87
C MET A 436 -15.11 -17.72 14.05
N TYR A 437 -16.25 -17.33 14.61
CA TYR A 437 -17.57 -17.43 14.02
C TYR A 437 -18.29 -16.11 14.04
N GLU A 438 -19.22 -15.96 13.10
CA GLU A 438 -20.14 -14.83 13.03
C GLU A 438 -21.55 -15.28 12.66
N TRP A 439 -22.53 -14.44 12.95
CA TRP A 439 -23.89 -14.68 12.55
C TRP A 439 -24.12 -14.20 11.10
N ASP A 440 -24.45 -15.13 10.23
CA ASP A 440 -24.86 -14.85 8.86
C ASP A 440 -26.34 -14.46 8.83
N ASP A 441 -26.60 -13.16 8.65
CA ASP A 441 -27.94 -12.60 8.58
C ASP A 441 -28.73 -13.09 7.35
N THR A 442 -28.06 -13.49 6.29
CA THR A 442 -28.68 -13.94 5.04
C THR A 442 -29.18 -15.36 5.18
N ASN A 443 -28.33 -16.26 5.63
CA ASN A 443 -28.62 -17.70 5.75
C ASN A 443 -29.18 -18.08 7.14
N LYS A 444 -29.26 -17.13 8.10
CA LYS A 444 -29.75 -17.33 9.48
C LYS A 444 -29.04 -18.46 10.21
N LYS A 445 -27.72 -18.54 10.08
CA LYS A 445 -26.87 -19.55 10.70
C LYS A 445 -25.58 -18.91 11.25
N ILE A 446 -24.92 -19.64 12.14
CA ILE A 446 -23.55 -19.34 12.51
C ILE A 446 -22.65 -19.87 11.39
N ASP A 447 -21.71 -19.04 10.92
CA ASP A 447 -20.72 -19.41 9.92
C ASP A 447 -19.33 -18.99 10.38
N PHE A 448 -18.30 -19.45 9.69
CA PHE A 448 -16.94 -18.98 9.95
C PHE A 448 -16.83 -17.49 9.59
N SER A 449 -16.08 -16.75 10.42
CA SER A 449 -15.81 -15.35 10.16
C SER A 449 -14.79 -15.22 9.00
N HIS A 450 -13.51 -14.99 9.27
CA HIS A 450 -12.51 -14.69 8.24
C HIS A 450 -11.78 -15.94 7.70
N ASN A 451 -11.25 -16.79 8.59
CA ASN A 451 -10.41 -17.92 8.21
C ASN A 451 -10.80 -19.20 8.93
N PRO A 452 -11.50 -20.13 8.25
CA PRO A 452 -11.99 -21.39 8.85
C PRO A 452 -10.87 -22.36 9.27
N PHE A 453 -9.64 -22.17 8.79
CA PHE A 453 -8.51 -23.06 9.09
C PHE A 453 -7.75 -22.66 10.36
N SER A 454 -8.21 -21.63 11.06
CA SER A 454 -7.59 -21.11 12.28
C SER A 454 -7.85 -22.03 13.47
N THR A 455 -6.90 -22.13 14.39
CA THR A 455 -7.08 -22.80 15.68
C THR A 455 -7.90 -21.91 16.61
N PRO A 456 -8.96 -22.45 17.26
CA PRO A 456 -9.72 -21.72 18.26
C PRO A 456 -8.88 -21.49 19.54
N GLN A 457 -8.97 -20.30 20.10
CA GLN A 457 -8.36 -20.00 21.41
C GLN A 457 -9.07 -20.80 22.51
N GLY A 458 -8.29 -21.45 23.37
CA GLY A 458 -8.79 -22.39 24.36
C GLY A 458 -9.10 -23.80 23.82
N GLY A 459 -8.86 -24.05 22.53
CA GLY A 459 -8.91 -25.39 21.92
C GLY A 459 -10.29 -26.04 22.02
N LEU A 460 -10.30 -27.37 22.20
CA LEU A 460 -11.52 -28.18 22.25
C LEU A 460 -12.46 -27.75 23.39
N GLU A 461 -11.91 -27.38 24.56
CA GLU A 461 -12.71 -26.94 25.70
C GLU A 461 -13.58 -25.72 25.37
N SER A 462 -13.05 -24.77 24.59
CA SER A 462 -13.81 -23.61 24.15
C SER A 462 -14.92 -24.00 23.16
N LEU A 463 -14.65 -24.94 22.24
CA LEU A 463 -15.65 -25.41 21.28
C LEU A 463 -16.81 -26.16 21.95
N GLU A 464 -16.54 -26.87 23.06
CA GLU A 464 -17.56 -27.66 23.76
C GLU A 464 -18.38 -26.83 24.77
N ASN A 465 -17.80 -25.75 25.35
CA ASN A 465 -18.39 -25.09 26.51
C ASN A 465 -18.75 -23.62 26.32
N LYS A 466 -18.33 -22.96 25.24
CA LYS A 466 -18.64 -21.54 24.96
C LYS A 466 -19.70 -21.40 23.88
N ASP A 467 -20.38 -20.24 23.91
CA ASP A 467 -21.16 -19.81 22.74
C ASP A 467 -20.18 -19.67 21.55
N PRO A 468 -20.51 -20.25 20.39
CA PRO A 468 -19.65 -20.12 19.19
C PRO A 468 -19.28 -18.67 18.86
N LEU A 469 -20.18 -17.70 19.08
CA LEU A 469 -19.96 -16.27 18.81
C LEU A 469 -18.95 -15.61 19.77
N ASP A 470 -18.64 -16.24 20.89
CA ASP A 470 -17.66 -15.77 21.87
C ASP A 470 -16.26 -16.39 21.66
N ILE A 471 -16.12 -17.33 20.72
CA ILE A 471 -14.86 -18.01 20.46
C ILE A 471 -13.99 -17.14 19.55
N LYS A 472 -12.76 -16.88 20.01
CA LYS A 472 -11.72 -16.21 19.22
C LYS A 472 -10.82 -17.22 18.53
N ALA A 473 -10.29 -16.84 17.38
CA ALA A 473 -9.29 -17.59 16.64
C ALA A 473 -7.88 -17.07 16.87
N PHE A 474 -6.87 -17.91 16.76
CA PHE A 474 -5.49 -17.51 16.56
C PHE A 474 -5.27 -17.08 15.11
N GLN A 475 -5.96 -16.02 14.73
CA GLN A 475 -5.82 -15.34 13.44
C GLN A 475 -5.27 -13.94 13.68
N TYR A 476 -4.47 -13.47 12.74
CA TYR A 476 -3.81 -12.17 12.80
C TYR A 476 -3.60 -11.58 11.42
N ASP A 477 -3.74 -10.26 11.34
CA ASP A 477 -3.43 -9.50 10.13
C ASP A 477 -2.37 -8.44 10.44
N ILE A 478 -1.54 -8.12 9.46
CA ILE A 478 -0.64 -6.96 9.50
C ILE A 478 -1.29 -5.85 8.71
N VAL A 479 -1.47 -4.72 9.37
CA VAL A 479 -1.99 -3.51 8.74
C VAL A 479 -0.93 -2.42 8.76
N CYS A 480 -0.81 -1.70 7.65
CA CYS A 480 0.03 -0.51 7.53
C CYS A 480 -0.75 0.61 6.86
N ASN A 481 -0.88 1.74 7.54
CA ASN A 481 -1.52 2.94 6.99
C ASN A 481 -2.93 2.68 6.40
N GLY A 482 -3.73 1.85 7.06
CA GLY A 482 -5.08 1.51 6.61
C GLY A 482 -5.16 0.43 5.52
N VAL A 483 -4.06 -0.24 5.23
CA VAL A 483 -3.99 -1.31 4.23
C VAL A 483 -3.56 -2.62 4.90
N GLU A 484 -4.34 -3.68 4.71
CA GLU A 484 -3.92 -5.04 5.06
C GLU A 484 -2.78 -5.47 4.14
N LEU A 485 -1.61 -5.74 4.72
CA LEU A 485 -0.44 -6.23 3.99
C LEU A 485 -0.33 -7.74 4.00
N SER A 486 -0.80 -8.38 5.07
CA SER A 486 -0.68 -9.81 5.27
C SER A 486 -1.78 -10.30 6.21
N SER A 487 -2.21 -11.53 5.99
CA SER A 487 -3.10 -12.29 6.87
C SER A 487 -2.45 -13.62 7.21
N GLY A 488 -2.70 -14.13 8.41
CA GLY A 488 -2.17 -15.40 8.86
C GLY A 488 -2.96 -16.01 10.01
N ALA A 489 -2.67 -17.26 10.32
CA ALA A 489 -3.29 -17.97 11.43
C ALA A 489 -2.41 -19.11 11.93
N ILE A 490 -2.57 -19.48 13.19
CA ILE A 490 -2.13 -20.79 13.69
C ILE A 490 -3.14 -21.82 13.18
N ARG A 491 -2.67 -22.74 12.33
CA ARG A 491 -3.52 -23.70 11.65
C ARG A 491 -4.10 -24.74 12.59
N ASN A 492 -5.36 -25.07 12.37
CA ASN A 492 -5.99 -26.19 13.08
C ASN A 492 -5.41 -27.52 12.54
N HIS A 493 -4.92 -28.34 13.45
CA HIS A 493 -4.28 -29.64 13.15
C HIS A 493 -4.99 -30.82 13.81
N ARG A 494 -6.21 -30.61 14.39
CA ARG A 494 -7.00 -31.64 15.06
C ARG A 494 -8.33 -31.88 14.34
#